data_7e0adbdff02618b5b85e7fb9fbcc39a9
#
_entry.id   7e0adbdff02618b5b85e7fb9fbcc39a9
#
_cell.length_a   1.000
_cell.length_b   1.000
_cell.length_c   1.000
_cell.angle_alpha   90.00
_cell.angle_beta   90.00
_cell.angle_gamma   90.00
#
_symmetry.space_group_name_H-M   'P 1'
#
loop_
_entity.id
_entity.type
_entity.pdbx_description
1 polymer ?
#
loop_
_entity_poly.entity_id
_entity_poly.type
_entity_poly.pdbx_seq_one_letter_code
_entity_poly.pdbx_strand_id
1 'polypeptide(L)'
;EIPLRLVGSEMCIRDREYTGYVAHVCDMKSYFDENLKLIDEKNLNALFPKKNPVYTKIRDDNPTRYVTGSSVSNSLLADGCVIEGTVENCVLFRGVKVKKGAVVKNCVLMQDTVVEAGAELDCVVTDKNVRITADKKLSGTKSFPVYVQKSHIV
;
A
#
# COMPACT_ATOMS: atom_id res chain seq x y z
N GLU A 1 -20.90 -14.57 9.80
CA GLU A 1 -21.98 -15.55 9.53
C GLU A 1 -23.20 -14.76 9.05
N ILE A 2 -23.71 -15.05 7.87
CA ILE A 2 -24.98 -14.50 7.38
C ILE A 2 -26.09 -15.16 8.20
N PRO A 3 -26.96 -14.41 8.86
CA PRO A 3 -28.01 -15.02 9.68
C PRO A 3 -28.86 -15.95 8.79
N LEU A 4 -29.09 -17.16 9.26
CA LEU A 4 -29.89 -18.21 8.58
C LEU A 4 -31.26 -17.70 8.08
N ARG A 5 -31.75 -16.58 8.60
CA ARG A 5 -33.00 -15.92 8.20
C ARG A 5 -32.96 -15.25 6.82
N LEU A 6 -31.77 -15.02 6.26
CA LEU A 6 -31.59 -14.46 4.92
C LEU A 6 -31.38 -15.53 3.85
N VAL A 7 -31.14 -16.77 4.27
CA VAL A 7 -31.07 -17.93 3.37
C VAL A 7 -32.49 -18.34 3.03
N GLY A 8 -32.86 -18.17 1.77
CA GLY A 8 -34.22 -18.48 1.29
C GLY A 8 -35.20 -17.29 1.22
N SER A 9 -34.76 -16.05 1.52
CA SER A 9 -35.54 -14.86 1.13
C SER A 9 -35.34 -14.64 -0.37
N GLU A 10 -36.39 -14.11 -1.03
CA GLU A 10 -36.41 -13.96 -2.51
C GLU A 10 -35.25 -13.13 -3.10
N MET A 11 -34.50 -12.40 -2.27
CA MET A 11 -33.32 -11.64 -2.67
C MET A 11 -32.03 -12.45 -2.78
N CYS A 12 -31.97 -13.68 -2.24
CA CYS A 12 -30.75 -14.52 -2.20
C CYS A 12 -31.00 -15.92 -2.79
N ILE A 13 -31.67 -16.01 -3.95
CA ILE A 13 -32.04 -17.28 -4.58
C ILE A 13 -30.84 -18.06 -5.15
N ARG A 14 -29.68 -17.42 -5.35
CA ARG A 14 -28.49 -18.02 -5.92
C ARG A 14 -27.23 -17.54 -5.22
N ASP A 15 -26.86 -18.16 -4.13
CA ASP A 15 -25.59 -17.93 -3.47
C ASP A 15 -24.50 -18.77 -4.13
N ARG A 16 -23.29 -18.24 -4.14
CA ARG A 16 -22.12 -18.97 -4.55
C ARG A 16 -21.05 -18.84 -3.47
N GLU A 17 -20.66 -19.95 -2.92
CA GLU A 17 -19.53 -20.01 -1.99
C GLU A 17 -18.23 -19.63 -2.72
N TYR A 18 -17.49 -18.70 -2.14
CA TYR A 18 -16.17 -18.29 -2.62
C TYR A 18 -15.11 -18.82 -1.66
N THR A 19 -14.23 -19.69 -2.17
CA THR A 19 -13.15 -20.35 -1.39
C THR A 19 -11.78 -19.72 -1.63
N GLY A 20 -11.72 -18.60 -2.37
CA GLY A 20 -10.48 -17.89 -2.70
C GLY A 20 -10.00 -16.93 -1.62
N TYR A 21 -8.97 -16.15 -1.95
CA TYR A 21 -8.44 -15.12 -1.06
C TYR A 21 -9.47 -14.01 -0.82
N VAL A 22 -9.73 -13.72 0.45
CA VAL A 22 -10.59 -12.61 0.87
C VAL A 22 -9.86 -11.77 1.91
N ALA A 23 -9.71 -10.48 1.63
CA ALA A 23 -9.22 -9.50 2.58
C ALA A 23 -10.38 -8.84 3.31
N HIS A 24 -10.38 -8.87 4.64
CA HIS A 24 -11.38 -8.19 5.45
C HIS A 24 -10.77 -6.92 6.06
N VAL A 25 -11.14 -5.78 5.49
CA VAL A 25 -10.62 -4.47 5.90
C VAL A 25 -11.71 -3.74 6.70
N CYS A 26 -11.54 -3.65 8.01
CA CYS A 26 -12.50 -2.99 8.92
C CYS A 26 -11.87 -1.83 9.72
N ASP A 27 -10.56 -1.78 9.82
CA ASP A 27 -9.82 -0.76 10.54
C ASP A 27 -8.48 -0.43 9.87
N MET A 28 -7.75 0.55 10.39
CA MET A 28 -6.45 0.96 9.85
C MET A 28 -5.41 -0.15 9.95
N LYS A 29 -5.47 -0.96 11.01
CA LYS A 29 -4.55 -2.07 11.20
C LYS A 29 -4.77 -3.14 10.13
N SER A 30 -6.01 -3.57 9.91
CA SER A 30 -6.33 -4.58 8.88
C SER A 30 -6.01 -4.05 7.47
N TYR A 31 -6.26 -2.77 7.19
CA TYR A 31 -5.84 -2.13 5.94
C TYR A 31 -4.33 -2.21 5.74
N PHE A 32 -3.56 -1.87 6.76
CA PHE A 32 -2.10 -1.92 6.75
C PHE A 32 -1.58 -3.35 6.53
N ASP A 33 -2.08 -4.29 7.33
CA ASP A 33 -1.67 -5.70 7.27
C ASP A 33 -1.99 -6.32 5.91
N GLU A 34 -3.20 -6.09 5.37
CA GLU A 34 -3.62 -6.64 4.08
C GLU A 34 -2.81 -6.06 2.91
N ASN A 35 -2.46 -4.77 2.94
CA ASN A 35 -1.57 -4.20 1.92
C ASN A 35 -0.17 -4.83 1.98
N LEU A 36 0.43 -4.99 3.17
CA LEU A 36 1.75 -5.60 3.28
C LEU A 36 1.76 -7.10 2.92
N LYS A 37 0.65 -7.82 3.14
CA LYS A 37 0.52 -9.22 2.68
C LYS A 37 0.62 -9.37 1.17
N LEU A 38 0.30 -8.33 0.39
CA LEU A 38 0.40 -8.37 -1.07
C LEU A 38 1.84 -8.33 -1.57
N ILE A 39 2.81 -8.04 -0.72
CA ILE A 39 4.24 -8.15 -1.04
C ILE A 39 4.61 -9.61 -1.32
N ASP A 40 3.94 -10.56 -0.67
CA ASP A 40 4.07 -11.99 -0.96
C ASP A 40 3.43 -12.31 -2.32
N GLU A 41 4.23 -12.86 -3.23
CA GLU A 41 3.80 -13.23 -4.59
C GLU A 41 2.62 -14.19 -4.59
N LYS A 42 2.53 -15.10 -3.63
CA LYS A 42 1.42 -16.05 -3.52
C LYS A 42 0.09 -15.32 -3.29
N ASN A 43 0.06 -14.36 -2.37
CA ASN A 43 -1.13 -13.56 -2.06
C ASN A 43 -1.48 -12.63 -3.21
N LEU A 44 -0.48 -12.01 -3.83
CA LEU A 44 -0.65 -11.16 -5.00
C LEU A 44 -1.29 -11.93 -6.17
N ASN A 45 -0.79 -13.12 -6.48
CA ASN A 45 -1.33 -13.97 -7.55
C ASN A 45 -2.72 -14.54 -7.20
N ALA A 46 -3.04 -14.73 -5.93
CA ALA A 46 -4.37 -15.16 -5.49
C ALA A 46 -5.41 -14.04 -5.68
N LEU A 47 -5.03 -12.79 -5.38
CA LEU A 47 -5.92 -11.62 -5.55
C LEU A 47 -6.03 -11.18 -7.01
N PHE A 48 -4.93 -11.23 -7.78
CA PHE A 48 -4.85 -10.80 -9.17
C PHE A 48 -4.50 -11.96 -10.12
N PRO A 49 -5.39 -12.97 -10.26
CA PRO A 49 -5.11 -14.13 -11.10
C PRO A 49 -5.08 -13.71 -12.57
N LYS A 50 -4.09 -14.18 -13.32
CA LYS A 50 -3.92 -13.89 -14.76
C LYS A 50 -5.13 -14.26 -15.62
N LYS A 51 -5.91 -15.28 -15.18
CA LYS A 51 -7.11 -15.74 -15.90
C LYS A 51 -8.32 -14.80 -15.76
N ASN A 52 -8.38 -14.04 -14.65
CA ASN A 52 -9.46 -13.11 -14.35
C ASN A 52 -8.86 -11.75 -13.96
N PRO A 53 -8.32 -11.00 -14.92
CA PRO A 53 -7.66 -9.73 -14.63
C PRO A 53 -8.65 -8.71 -14.08
N VAL A 54 -8.23 -7.94 -13.10
CA VAL A 54 -8.98 -6.80 -12.57
C VAL A 54 -8.66 -5.59 -13.44
N TYR A 55 -9.68 -5.08 -14.15
CA TYR A 55 -9.53 -3.89 -14.98
C TYR A 55 -9.67 -2.63 -14.13
N THR A 56 -8.63 -1.82 -14.14
CA THR A 56 -8.60 -0.52 -13.46
C THR A 56 -8.36 0.60 -14.46
N LYS A 57 -8.53 1.85 -14.05
CA LYS A 57 -8.22 3.01 -14.89
C LYS A 57 -6.73 2.99 -15.28
N ILE A 58 -6.47 2.93 -16.58
CA ILE A 58 -5.12 3.03 -17.12
C ILE A 58 -4.63 4.47 -16.94
N ARG A 59 -3.39 4.61 -16.49
CA ARG A 59 -2.66 5.87 -16.42
C ARG A 59 -1.28 5.63 -17.02
N ASP A 60 -0.94 6.38 -18.05
CA ASP A 60 0.36 6.31 -18.70
C ASP A 60 1.37 7.14 -17.89
N ASP A 61 1.94 6.52 -16.86
CA ASP A 61 3.02 7.10 -16.06
C ASP A 61 4.38 6.57 -16.54
N ASN A 62 5.44 7.32 -16.23
CA ASN A 62 6.80 6.87 -16.50
C ASN A 62 7.14 5.64 -15.64
N PRO A 63 8.01 4.74 -16.09
CA PRO A 63 8.53 3.66 -15.26
C PRO A 63 9.17 4.20 -13.97
N THR A 64 9.12 3.38 -12.91
CA THR A 64 9.80 3.71 -11.65
C THR A 64 11.31 3.88 -11.87
N ARG A 65 11.84 4.98 -11.35
CA ARG A 65 13.26 5.34 -11.47
C ARG A 65 13.99 5.09 -10.16
N TYR A 66 15.05 4.31 -10.21
CA TYR A 66 15.99 4.09 -9.13
C TYR A 66 17.25 4.91 -9.38
N VAL A 67 17.60 5.77 -8.44
CA VAL A 67 18.79 6.63 -8.55
C VAL A 67 19.99 5.92 -7.92
N THR A 68 21.19 6.21 -8.42
CA THR A 68 22.42 5.62 -7.90
C THR A 68 22.55 5.83 -6.38
N GLY A 69 22.78 4.75 -5.66
CA GLY A 69 22.86 4.74 -4.19
C GLY A 69 21.52 4.50 -3.50
N SER A 70 20.42 4.35 -4.23
CA SER A 70 19.16 3.88 -3.63
C SER A 70 19.21 2.38 -3.33
N SER A 71 18.45 1.96 -2.31
CA SER A 71 18.31 0.56 -1.93
C SER A 71 16.83 0.23 -1.79
N VAL A 72 16.38 -0.80 -2.51
CA VAL A 72 14.98 -1.27 -2.42
C VAL A 72 14.98 -2.77 -2.18
N SER A 73 14.26 -3.21 -1.17
CA SER A 73 14.10 -4.62 -0.85
C SER A 73 12.67 -4.95 -0.46
N ASN A 74 12.20 -6.15 -0.83
CA ASN A 74 10.90 -6.71 -0.46
C ASN A 74 9.75 -5.70 -0.54
N SER A 75 9.57 -5.03 -1.69
CA SER A 75 8.60 -3.93 -1.79
C SER A 75 7.85 -3.97 -3.11
N LEU A 76 6.59 -3.52 -3.09
CA LEU A 76 5.77 -3.31 -4.28
C LEU A 76 5.77 -1.82 -4.63
N LEU A 77 6.21 -1.50 -5.84
CA LEU A 77 6.26 -0.13 -6.34
C LEU A 77 5.42 0.00 -7.61
N ALA A 78 4.55 0.98 -7.62
CA ALA A 78 3.78 1.33 -8.81
C ALA A 78 4.57 2.30 -9.73
N ASP A 79 4.05 2.57 -10.91
CA ASP A 79 4.67 3.43 -11.91
C ASP A 79 4.87 4.87 -11.41
N GLY A 80 5.80 5.58 -12.02
CA GLY A 80 6.08 6.99 -11.75
C GLY A 80 6.85 7.26 -10.46
N CYS A 81 7.26 6.25 -9.71
CA CYS A 81 8.03 6.45 -8.48
C CYS A 81 9.47 6.88 -8.78
N VAL A 82 10.03 7.68 -7.88
CA VAL A 82 11.46 8.07 -7.91
C VAL A 82 12.09 7.76 -6.57
N ILE A 83 13.04 6.83 -6.56
CA ILE A 83 13.67 6.34 -5.34
C ILE A 83 15.14 6.77 -5.32
N GLU A 84 15.48 7.62 -4.36
CA GLU A 84 16.83 8.10 -4.09
C GLU A 84 17.35 7.62 -2.71
N GLY A 85 16.45 7.13 -1.85
CA GLY A 85 16.74 6.66 -0.50
C GLY A 85 16.63 5.13 -0.34
N THR A 86 16.35 4.69 0.88
CA THR A 86 16.18 3.28 1.24
C THR A 86 14.71 2.95 1.46
N VAL A 87 14.23 1.88 0.82
CA VAL A 87 12.86 1.38 0.94
C VAL A 87 12.88 -0.11 1.26
N GLU A 88 12.22 -0.52 2.33
CA GLU A 88 12.22 -1.88 2.81
C GLU A 88 10.81 -2.31 3.26
N ASN A 89 10.32 -3.43 2.72
CA ASN A 89 9.03 -4.00 3.09
C ASN A 89 7.85 -3.01 2.97
N CYS A 90 7.75 -2.34 1.83
CA CYS A 90 6.80 -1.24 1.61
C CYS A 90 5.89 -1.48 0.40
N VAL A 91 4.74 -0.83 0.42
CA VAL A 91 3.85 -0.70 -0.74
C VAL A 91 3.80 0.78 -1.13
N LEU A 92 4.34 1.12 -2.30
CA LEU A 92 4.39 2.48 -2.82
C LEU A 92 3.45 2.60 -4.01
N PHE A 93 2.48 3.50 -3.90
CA PHE A 93 1.57 3.83 -4.99
C PHE A 93 2.23 4.79 -6.00
N ARG A 94 1.50 5.09 -7.07
CA ARG A 94 2.01 5.88 -8.20
C ARG A 94 2.57 7.24 -7.78
N GLY A 95 3.67 7.63 -8.41
CA GLY A 95 4.24 8.96 -8.26
C GLY A 95 4.91 9.24 -6.91
N VAL A 96 5.12 8.24 -6.07
CA VAL A 96 5.80 8.40 -4.78
C VAL A 96 7.27 8.76 -5.01
N LYS A 97 7.74 9.76 -4.27
CA LYS A 97 9.13 10.22 -4.33
C LYS A 97 9.80 10.05 -2.97
N VAL A 98 10.85 9.24 -2.92
CA VAL A 98 11.68 9.05 -1.72
C VAL A 98 13.03 9.70 -1.97
N LYS A 99 13.32 10.79 -1.28
CA LYS A 99 14.52 11.60 -1.47
C LYS A 99 15.76 10.99 -0.82
N LYS A 100 16.92 11.52 -1.19
CA LYS A 100 18.23 11.02 -0.76
C LYS A 100 18.35 10.96 0.77
N GLY A 101 18.84 9.84 1.29
CA GLY A 101 19.02 9.63 2.72
C GLY A 101 17.74 9.33 3.50
N ALA A 102 16.57 9.40 2.86
CA ALA A 102 15.34 8.97 3.52
C ALA A 102 15.30 7.44 3.68
N VAL A 103 14.75 6.99 4.79
CA VAL A 103 14.59 5.56 5.13
C VAL A 103 13.12 5.27 5.37
N VAL A 104 12.55 4.38 4.56
CA VAL A 104 11.13 4.01 4.61
C VAL A 104 11.02 2.51 4.85
N LYS A 105 10.45 2.11 5.98
CA LYS A 105 10.29 0.72 6.37
C LYS A 105 8.86 0.40 6.73
N ASN A 106 8.40 -0.80 6.36
CA ASN A 106 7.07 -1.29 6.72
C ASN A 106 5.96 -0.25 6.46
N CYS A 107 5.96 0.43 5.33
CA CYS A 107 5.05 1.54 5.07
C CYS A 107 4.13 1.28 3.88
N VAL A 108 2.96 1.93 3.91
CA VAL A 108 2.03 2.01 2.78
C VAL A 108 1.88 3.47 2.41
N LEU A 109 2.51 3.89 1.30
CA LEU A 109 2.48 5.28 0.85
C LEU A 109 1.58 5.42 -0.37
N MET A 110 0.52 6.23 -0.24
CA MET A 110 -0.40 6.47 -1.35
C MET A 110 0.14 7.47 -2.36
N GLN A 111 -0.63 7.67 -3.43
CA GLN A 111 -0.26 8.42 -4.63
C GLN A 111 0.31 9.80 -4.32
N ASP A 112 1.35 10.16 -5.09
CA ASP A 112 1.97 11.49 -5.08
C ASP A 112 2.50 11.92 -3.70
N THR A 113 2.82 10.95 -2.84
CA THR A 113 3.48 11.19 -1.55
C THR A 113 4.96 11.52 -1.79
N VAL A 114 5.45 12.55 -1.12
CA VAL A 114 6.86 12.97 -1.16
C VAL A 114 7.48 12.81 0.22
N VAL A 115 8.51 12.00 0.31
CA VAL A 115 9.34 11.83 1.51
C VAL A 115 10.65 12.58 1.26
N GLU A 116 10.84 13.68 1.98
CA GLU A 116 12.01 14.55 1.81
C GLU A 116 13.28 13.92 2.39
N ALA A 117 14.42 14.56 2.12
CA ALA A 117 15.73 14.03 2.48
C ALA A 117 15.88 13.78 3.99
N GLY A 118 16.52 12.67 4.35
CA GLY A 118 16.81 12.32 5.74
C GLY A 118 15.61 11.89 6.58
N ALA A 119 14.40 11.90 6.04
CA ALA A 119 13.22 11.48 6.79
C ALA A 119 13.23 9.97 7.07
N GLU A 120 12.81 9.57 8.26
CA GLU A 120 12.72 8.17 8.69
C GLU A 120 11.27 7.79 8.96
N LEU A 121 10.75 6.81 8.23
CA LEU A 121 9.39 6.32 8.38
C LEU A 121 9.41 4.82 8.73
N ASP A 122 8.66 4.43 9.77
CA ASP A 122 8.44 3.03 10.11
C ASP A 122 6.98 2.81 10.54
N CYS A 123 6.33 1.82 9.96
CA CYS A 123 4.92 1.50 10.20
C CYS A 123 4.00 2.72 9.99
N VAL A 124 4.12 3.39 8.84
CA VAL A 124 3.34 4.58 8.48
C VAL A 124 2.45 4.29 7.27
N VAL A 125 1.22 4.78 7.33
CA VAL A 125 0.27 4.83 6.22
C VAL A 125 0.03 6.28 5.86
N THR A 126 0.35 6.68 4.64
CA THR A 126 -0.01 8.02 4.14
C THR A 126 -1.18 7.95 3.18
N ASP A 127 -2.03 8.95 3.20
CA ASP A 127 -3.00 9.19 2.13
C ASP A 127 -2.33 9.96 0.97
N LYS A 128 -3.10 10.38 -0.02
CA LYS A 128 -2.62 11.00 -1.27
C LYS A 128 -2.06 12.41 -1.05
N ASN A 129 -1.06 12.79 -1.86
CA ASN A 129 -0.47 14.13 -1.87
C ASN A 129 0.10 14.56 -0.51
N VAL A 130 0.62 13.62 0.27
CA VAL A 130 1.27 13.91 1.55
C VAL A 130 2.72 14.33 1.30
N ARG A 131 3.20 15.28 2.09
CA ARG A 131 4.60 15.66 2.11
C ARG A 131 5.18 15.49 3.51
N ILE A 132 6.15 14.61 3.62
CA ILE A 132 6.93 14.42 4.84
C ILE A 132 8.17 15.32 4.72
N THR A 133 8.35 16.23 5.68
CA THR A 133 9.46 17.19 5.66
C THR A 133 10.81 16.52 5.94
N ALA A 134 11.88 17.22 5.59
CA ALA A 134 13.24 16.71 5.77
C ALA A 134 13.53 16.39 7.25
N ASP A 135 14.34 15.34 7.47
CA ASP A 135 14.79 14.87 8.78
C ASP A 135 13.65 14.51 9.76
N LYS A 136 12.43 14.40 9.27
CA LYS A 136 11.27 14.01 10.09
C LYS A 136 11.32 12.52 10.43
N LYS A 137 11.03 12.19 11.68
CA LYS A 137 10.91 10.81 12.15
C LYS A 137 9.47 10.50 12.53
N LEU A 138 8.88 9.54 11.86
CA LEU A 138 7.55 9.00 12.16
C LEU A 138 7.67 7.49 12.36
N SER A 139 7.34 7.04 13.57
CA SER A 139 7.39 5.63 13.91
C SER A 139 6.07 5.20 14.55
N GLY A 140 5.41 4.26 13.90
CA GLY A 140 4.26 3.53 14.43
C GLY A 140 4.65 2.16 14.93
N THR A 141 3.64 1.33 15.14
CA THR A 141 3.80 -0.10 15.42
C THR A 141 2.91 -0.91 14.47
N LYS A 142 3.20 -2.19 14.28
CA LYS A 142 2.35 -3.07 13.45
C LYS A 142 0.91 -3.16 13.95
N SER A 143 0.69 -3.03 15.26
CA SER A 143 -0.65 -3.00 15.86
C SER A 143 -1.34 -1.65 15.78
N PHE A 144 -0.56 -0.57 15.64
CA PHE A 144 -1.05 0.81 15.57
C PHE A 144 -0.18 1.65 14.62
N PRO A 145 -0.39 1.51 13.29
CA PRO A 145 0.34 2.30 12.31
C PRO A 145 -0.02 3.78 12.41
N VAL A 146 0.94 4.64 12.17
CA VAL A 146 0.70 6.09 12.10
C VAL A 146 0.01 6.42 10.78
N TYR A 147 -1.12 7.10 10.84
CA TYR A 147 -1.84 7.55 9.65
C TYR A 147 -1.64 9.05 9.42
N VAL A 148 -1.28 9.41 8.20
CA VAL A 148 -1.13 10.79 7.74
C VAL A 148 -2.21 11.12 6.72
N GLN A 149 -3.04 12.12 7.01
CA GLN A 149 -4.17 12.52 6.18
C GLN A 149 -3.74 13.13 4.84
N LYS A 150 -4.65 13.09 3.88
CA LYS A 150 -4.48 13.63 2.54
C LYS A 150 -4.03 15.10 2.54
N SER A 151 -3.06 15.41 1.65
CA SER A 151 -2.53 16.76 1.45
C SER A 151 -1.92 17.41 2.69
N HIS A 152 -1.57 16.60 3.69
CA HIS A 152 -0.87 17.09 4.89
C HIS A 152 0.62 17.26 4.62
N ILE A 153 1.19 18.26 5.27
CA ILE A 153 2.64 18.47 5.38
C ILE A 153 3.01 18.20 6.85
N VAL A 154 3.89 17.24 7.08
CA VAL A 154 4.27 16.78 8.42
C VAL A 154 5.76 16.97 8.63
#